data_d75cdf953aa76feafdf6208d7564981c
#
_entry.id   d75cdf953aa76feafdf6208d7564981c
#
_cell.length_a   1.000
_cell.length_b   1.000
_cell.length_c   1.000
_cell.angle_alpha   90.00
_cell.angle_beta   90.00
_cell.angle_gamma   90.00
#
_symmetry.space_group_name_H-M   'P 1'
#
loop_
_entity.id
_entity.type
_entity.pdbx_description
1 polymer ?
#
loop_
_entity_poly.entity_id
_entity_poly.type
_entity_poly.pdbx_seq_one_letter_code
_entity_poly.pdbx_strand_id
1 'polypeptide(L)'
;MKQARIGCSCSEITSGSGTRFRDRPGLRVTRCSEGAMRPLTEEETRVLFEKLARYVGENIQLLVDRPDGTYCFRLHKDRVFYLSERLLKLATNIPRDSLVSLGTCFGKFTKTQKFRLHITALDYLAPYAKYKVWVKPGAEQSFLYGNHLLKSGLGRITESTAQYQGVVVYSMADVPLGFGVAARTTQECRKVDPMAIVVFHQADIGEYIRHEETLT
;
A
#
# COMPACT_ATOMS: atom_id res chain seq x y z
N MET A 1 8.45 -1.26 26.89
CA MET A 1 7.92 -0.70 25.64
C MET A 1 9.02 0.14 25.01
N LYS A 2 9.77 -0.41 24.07
CA LYS A 2 10.83 0.32 23.34
C LYS A 2 10.21 0.84 22.03
N GLN A 3 10.11 2.17 21.90
CA GLN A 3 9.76 2.82 20.65
C GLN A 3 10.89 2.58 19.64
N ALA A 4 10.61 1.82 18.59
CA ALA A 4 11.49 1.72 17.45
C ALA A 4 11.39 3.02 16.65
N ARG A 5 12.41 3.85 16.74
CA ARG A 5 12.61 4.99 15.82
C ARG A 5 12.98 4.43 14.45
N ILE A 6 12.05 4.48 13.52
CA ILE A 6 12.35 4.28 12.11
C ILE A 6 12.93 5.61 11.59
N GLY A 7 14.21 5.80 11.83
CA GLY A 7 14.96 6.93 11.31
C GLY A 7 15.62 6.56 9.99
N CYS A 8 15.21 7.18 8.91
CA CYS A 8 16.01 7.22 7.70
C CYS A 8 17.28 8.05 8.03
N SER A 9 18.41 7.39 8.23
CA SER A 9 19.68 8.04 8.47
C SER A 9 20.18 8.73 7.19
N CYS A 10 19.98 10.03 7.10
CA CYS A 10 20.85 10.89 6.32
C CYS A 10 22.10 11.10 7.16
N SER A 11 23.24 10.51 6.74
CA SER A 11 24.53 10.73 7.35
C SER A 11 24.93 12.20 7.21
N GLU A 12 24.96 12.91 8.36
CA GLU A 12 25.58 14.21 8.47
C GLU A 12 27.10 14.07 8.31
N ILE A 13 27.63 14.72 7.30
CA ILE A 13 29.07 14.96 7.18
C ILE A 13 29.36 16.25 7.93
N THR A 14 29.84 16.14 9.16
CA THR A 14 30.46 17.23 9.89
C THR A 14 31.92 17.35 9.47
N SER A 15 32.31 18.42 8.81
CA SER A 15 33.65 18.90 8.79
C SER A 15 33.66 20.35 9.24
N GLY A 16 34.41 20.56 10.31
CA GLY A 16 34.56 21.86 10.96
C GLY A 16 35.47 22.82 10.19
N SER A 17 35.43 24.00 10.66
CA SER A 17 36.34 25.11 10.74
C SER A 17 35.74 26.42 10.22
N GLY A 18 35.73 27.37 11.12
CA GLY A 18 35.12 28.69 10.96
C GLY A 18 35.81 29.57 9.93
N THR A 19 34.95 30.32 9.26
CA THR A 19 35.25 31.66 8.78
C THR A 19 33.94 32.43 8.62
N ARG A 20 33.89 33.60 9.27
CA ARG A 20 32.79 34.55 9.14
C ARG A 20 32.64 34.96 7.69
N PHE A 21 31.47 34.72 7.10
CA PHE A 21 31.09 35.33 5.84
C PHE A 21 29.84 36.20 6.02
N ARG A 22 30.01 37.43 5.52
CA ARG A 22 29.04 38.53 5.50
C ARG A 22 27.72 38.15 4.86
N ASP A 23 26.65 38.73 5.40
CA ASP A 23 25.29 38.76 4.87
C ASP A 23 25.25 38.95 3.34
N ARG A 24 24.67 37.99 2.63
CA ARG A 24 24.12 38.19 1.29
C ARG A 24 22.62 37.97 1.34
N PRO A 25 21.79 38.94 0.99
CA PRO A 25 20.35 38.75 0.84
C PRO A 25 20.07 37.96 -0.45
N GLY A 26 19.26 36.90 -0.36
CA GLY A 26 18.68 36.27 -1.55
C GLY A 26 18.91 34.79 -1.75
N LEU A 27 18.93 33.95 -0.70
CA LEU A 27 18.60 32.54 -0.92
C LEU A 27 17.08 32.41 -0.99
N ARG A 28 16.55 32.47 -2.22
CA ARG A 28 15.22 31.95 -2.52
C ARG A 28 15.26 30.48 -2.11
N VAL A 29 14.57 30.15 -1.02
CA VAL A 29 14.14 28.77 -0.77
C VAL A 29 13.27 28.40 -1.97
N THR A 30 13.86 27.74 -2.95
CA THR A 30 13.12 27.15 -4.07
C THR A 30 12.14 26.17 -3.45
N ARG A 31 10.86 26.52 -3.47
CA ARG A 31 9.77 25.56 -3.26
C ARG A 31 10.11 24.35 -4.13
N CYS A 32 10.29 23.19 -3.51
CA CYS A 32 10.41 21.94 -4.24
C CYS A 32 9.24 21.88 -5.20
N SER A 33 9.53 21.88 -6.50
CA SER A 33 8.54 21.83 -7.56
C SER A 33 7.61 20.64 -7.38
N GLU A 34 6.32 20.83 -7.52
CA GLU A 34 5.23 19.88 -7.27
C GLU A 34 5.28 18.55 -8.07
N GLY A 35 6.34 18.29 -8.81
CA GLY A 35 6.51 17.13 -9.68
C GLY A 35 7.57 16.09 -9.27
N ALA A 36 8.35 16.31 -8.21
CA ALA A 36 9.42 15.38 -7.84
C ALA A 36 8.94 14.28 -6.90
N MET A 37 9.44 13.03 -7.09
CA MET A 37 9.26 11.97 -6.09
C MET A 37 9.89 12.41 -4.77
N ARG A 38 9.08 12.62 -3.74
CA ARG A 38 9.52 13.04 -2.41
C ARG A 38 9.33 11.91 -1.38
N PRO A 39 10.09 11.91 -0.31
CA PRO A 39 9.76 11.04 0.83
C PRO A 39 8.39 11.44 1.38
N LEU A 40 7.68 10.48 1.97
CA LEU A 40 6.43 10.74 2.67
C LEU A 40 6.73 11.58 3.92
N THR A 41 5.78 12.43 4.30
CA THR A 41 5.81 13.10 5.60
C THR A 41 5.52 12.07 6.71
N GLU A 42 5.76 12.45 7.94
CA GLU A 42 5.50 11.58 9.10
C GLU A 42 4.02 11.19 9.21
N GLU A 43 3.12 12.16 8.99
CA GLU A 43 1.67 11.93 8.97
C GLU A 43 1.23 11.01 7.82
N GLU A 44 1.73 11.25 6.60
CA GLU A 44 1.45 10.40 5.44
C GLU A 44 1.96 8.97 5.66
N THR A 45 3.15 8.85 6.24
CA THR A 45 3.74 7.55 6.59
C THR A 45 2.85 6.81 7.59
N ARG A 46 2.39 7.49 8.62
CA ARG A 46 1.49 6.92 9.62
C ARG A 46 0.19 6.42 9.00
N VAL A 47 -0.49 7.24 8.19
CA VAL A 47 -1.74 6.86 7.52
C VAL A 47 -1.54 5.67 6.59
N LEU A 48 -0.42 5.64 5.84
CA LEU A 48 -0.05 4.51 4.98
C LEU A 48 0.13 3.24 5.81
N PHE A 49 0.95 3.28 6.85
CA PHE A 49 1.23 2.10 7.68
C PHE A 49 0.01 1.62 8.47
N GLU A 50 -0.83 2.51 8.97
CA GLU A 50 -2.12 2.15 9.58
C GLU A 50 -3.03 1.40 8.61
N LYS A 51 -3.04 1.82 7.34
CA LYS A 51 -3.82 1.12 6.30
C LYS A 51 -3.22 -0.25 5.98
N LEU A 52 -1.90 -0.36 5.82
CA LEU A 52 -1.22 -1.63 5.55
C LEU A 52 -1.33 -2.62 6.73
N ALA A 53 -1.24 -2.12 7.96
CA ALA A 53 -1.38 -2.94 9.17
C ALA A 53 -2.71 -3.69 9.24
N ARG A 54 -3.77 -3.15 8.66
CA ARG A 54 -5.07 -3.82 8.60
C ARG A 54 -5.04 -5.11 7.77
N TYR A 55 -4.14 -5.23 6.78
CA TYR A 55 -4.03 -6.40 5.90
C TYR A 55 -2.90 -7.34 6.33
N VAL A 56 -1.75 -6.76 6.61
CA VAL A 56 -0.50 -7.49 6.83
C VAL A 56 -0.22 -7.71 8.33
N GLY A 57 -0.80 -6.86 9.20
CA GLY A 57 -0.58 -6.94 10.65
C GLY A 57 0.87 -6.59 11.00
N GLU A 58 1.48 -7.41 11.84
CA GLU A 58 2.86 -7.23 12.33
C GLU A 58 3.93 -7.48 11.27
N ASN A 59 3.58 -8.13 10.16
CA ASN A 59 4.50 -8.48 9.09
C ASN A 59 4.91 -7.28 8.21
N ILE A 60 4.49 -6.05 8.55
CA ILE A 60 4.86 -4.83 7.80
C ILE A 60 6.38 -4.67 7.70
N GLN A 61 7.12 -5.03 8.75
CA GLN A 61 8.58 -4.92 8.74
C GLN A 61 9.21 -5.74 7.62
N LEU A 62 8.63 -6.89 7.28
CA LEU A 62 9.08 -7.74 6.17
C LEU A 62 8.89 -7.10 4.78
N LEU A 63 8.02 -6.09 4.66
CA LEU A 63 7.88 -5.32 3.42
C LEU A 63 9.02 -4.31 3.24
N VAL A 64 9.54 -3.76 4.33
CA VAL A 64 10.61 -2.75 4.28
C VAL A 64 11.98 -3.40 4.25
N ASP A 65 12.20 -4.37 5.14
CA ASP A 65 13.47 -5.10 5.29
C ASP A 65 13.39 -6.45 4.55
N ARG A 66 13.54 -6.41 3.23
CA ARG A 66 13.55 -7.61 2.39
C ARG A 66 14.96 -8.17 2.24
N PRO A 67 15.10 -9.50 2.06
CA PRO A 67 16.42 -10.14 1.87
C PRO A 67 17.16 -9.67 0.60
N ASP A 68 16.41 -9.18 -0.40
CA ASP A 68 16.93 -8.68 -1.68
C ASP A 68 17.37 -7.19 -1.62
N GLY A 69 17.20 -6.53 -0.47
CA GLY A 69 17.64 -5.15 -0.25
C GLY A 69 16.62 -4.29 0.49
N THR A 70 17.00 -3.05 0.71
CA THR A 70 16.12 -2.07 1.35
C THR A 70 15.14 -1.47 0.36
N TYR A 71 13.88 -1.38 0.78
CA TYR A 71 12.79 -0.79 0.01
C TYR A 71 12.25 0.44 0.71
N CYS A 72 11.75 1.38 -0.06
CA CYS A 72 11.20 2.62 0.47
C CYS A 72 9.91 3.02 -0.24
N PHE A 73 9.13 3.84 0.45
CA PHE A 73 7.94 4.47 -0.11
C PHE A 73 8.24 5.91 -0.51
N ARG A 74 7.79 6.31 -1.69
CA ARG A 74 7.95 7.65 -2.24
C ARG A 74 6.63 8.18 -2.78
N LEU A 75 6.40 9.47 -2.63
CA LEU A 75 5.21 10.14 -3.14
C LEU A 75 5.52 10.89 -4.44
N HIS A 76 4.67 10.68 -5.45
CA HIS A 76 4.68 11.42 -6.71
C HIS A 76 3.24 11.66 -7.16
N LYS A 77 2.85 12.91 -7.37
CA LYS A 77 1.49 13.30 -7.82
C LYS A 77 0.36 12.59 -7.06
N ASP A 78 0.36 12.67 -5.72
CA ASP A 78 -0.58 12.02 -4.80
C ASP A 78 -0.57 10.48 -4.80
N ARG A 79 0.27 9.84 -5.61
CA ARG A 79 0.46 8.39 -5.66
C ARG A 79 1.68 7.97 -4.86
N VAL A 80 1.54 6.88 -4.11
CA VAL A 80 2.63 6.29 -3.34
C VAL A 80 3.24 5.14 -4.14
N PHE A 81 4.53 5.23 -4.39
CA PHE A 81 5.31 4.21 -5.08
C PHE A 81 6.20 3.46 -4.10
N TYR A 82 6.25 2.16 -4.27
CA TYR A 82 7.11 1.26 -3.55
C TYR A 82 8.24 0.79 -4.47
N LEU A 83 9.47 1.01 -4.05
CA LEU A 83 10.66 0.76 -4.87
C LEU A 83 11.88 0.46 -4.02
N SER A 84 12.87 -0.22 -4.61
CA SER A 84 14.15 -0.44 -3.96
C SER A 84 15.00 0.83 -3.97
N GLU A 85 15.84 1.03 -2.95
CA GLU A 85 16.77 2.17 -2.90
C GLU A 85 17.75 2.17 -4.07
N ARG A 86 18.07 1.00 -4.61
CA ARG A 86 18.96 0.89 -5.80
C ARG A 86 18.30 1.55 -7.02
N LEU A 87 17.03 1.27 -7.26
CA LEU A 87 16.27 1.91 -8.34
C LEU A 87 16.13 3.41 -8.12
N LEU A 88 15.91 3.84 -6.88
CA LEU A 88 15.84 5.27 -6.55
C LEU A 88 17.14 6.00 -6.90
N LYS A 89 18.29 5.42 -6.57
CA LYS A 89 19.63 5.98 -6.91
C LYS A 89 19.85 6.09 -8.42
N LEU A 90 19.42 5.09 -9.19
CA LEU A 90 19.51 5.14 -10.66
C LEU A 90 18.59 6.21 -11.24
N ALA A 91 17.40 6.39 -10.68
CA ALA A 91 16.44 7.38 -11.12
C ALA A 91 16.86 8.83 -10.86
N THR A 92 17.81 9.09 -9.97
CA THR A 92 18.35 10.44 -9.74
C THR A 92 19.01 11.04 -10.98
N ASN A 93 19.46 10.20 -11.92
CA ASN A 93 20.07 10.61 -13.18
C ASN A 93 19.05 11.01 -14.26
N ILE A 94 17.74 10.77 -14.01
CA ILE A 94 16.69 11.05 -14.97
C ILE A 94 16.07 12.43 -14.64
N PRO A 95 15.87 13.30 -15.64
CA PRO A 95 15.17 14.57 -15.42
C PRO A 95 13.77 14.32 -14.86
N ARG A 96 13.37 15.13 -13.89
CA ARG A 96 12.09 14.98 -13.16
C ARG A 96 10.86 15.07 -14.07
N ASP A 97 10.95 15.88 -15.10
CA ASP A 97 9.86 16.09 -16.07
C ASP A 97 9.65 14.87 -16.97
N SER A 98 10.70 14.07 -17.17
CA SER A 98 10.66 12.83 -17.95
C SER A 98 10.26 11.61 -17.10
N LEU A 99 10.23 11.74 -15.76
CA LEU A 99 9.87 10.63 -14.88
C LEU A 99 8.35 10.54 -14.73
N VAL A 100 7.76 9.54 -15.36
CA VAL A 100 6.31 9.28 -15.29
C VAL A 100 5.98 8.46 -14.04
N SER A 101 6.67 7.34 -13.83
CA SER A 101 6.48 6.45 -12.70
C SER A 101 7.78 5.70 -12.39
N LEU A 102 7.92 5.18 -11.18
CA LEU A 102 9.06 4.37 -10.78
C LEU A 102 8.64 3.36 -9.71
N GLY A 103 8.92 2.08 -9.96
CA GLY A 103 8.52 1.00 -9.05
C GLY A 103 7.04 0.68 -9.14
N THR A 104 6.46 0.15 -8.07
CA THR A 104 5.06 -0.28 -8.03
C THR A 104 4.20 0.76 -7.31
N CYS A 105 3.10 1.18 -7.93
CA CYS A 105 2.13 2.08 -7.32
C CYS A 105 1.34 1.32 -6.25
N PHE A 106 1.52 1.64 -4.97
CA PHE A 106 0.78 1.03 -3.86
C PHE A 106 -0.61 1.62 -3.67
N GLY A 107 -0.80 2.85 -4.08
CA GLY A 107 -2.07 3.54 -3.93
C GLY A 107 -1.95 5.04 -4.05
N LYS A 108 -3.02 5.73 -3.71
CA LYS A 108 -3.08 7.19 -3.78
C LYS A 108 -3.68 7.81 -2.52
N PHE A 109 -3.23 9.02 -2.21
CA PHE A 109 -3.90 9.87 -1.24
C PHE A 109 -5.09 10.58 -1.88
N THR A 110 -6.21 10.62 -1.17
CA THR A 110 -7.37 11.42 -1.56
C THR A 110 -7.19 12.88 -1.10
N LYS A 111 -7.98 13.79 -1.64
CA LYS A 111 -8.02 15.19 -1.16
C LYS A 111 -8.26 15.32 0.35
N THR A 112 -8.89 14.32 0.96
CA THR A 112 -9.15 14.25 2.41
C THR A 112 -8.04 13.55 3.19
N GLN A 113 -6.83 13.42 2.61
CA GLN A 113 -5.65 12.77 3.20
C GLN A 113 -5.88 11.30 3.62
N LYS A 114 -6.88 10.63 3.04
CA LYS A 114 -7.09 9.20 3.25
C LYS A 114 -6.35 8.40 2.19
N PHE A 115 -5.62 7.39 2.61
CA PHE A 115 -4.90 6.51 1.70
C PHE A 115 -5.81 5.40 1.14
N ARG A 116 -5.83 5.25 -0.18
CA ARG A 116 -6.51 4.16 -0.89
C ARG A 116 -5.46 3.27 -1.54
N LEU A 117 -5.50 1.97 -1.20
CA LEU A 117 -4.68 0.96 -1.85
C LEU A 117 -5.15 0.72 -3.28
N HIS A 118 -4.21 0.52 -4.19
CA HIS A 118 -4.46 0.06 -5.56
C HIS A 118 -4.23 -1.45 -5.65
N ILE A 119 -4.81 -2.07 -6.66
CA ILE A 119 -4.67 -3.50 -6.90
C ILE A 119 -3.22 -3.93 -7.13
N THR A 120 -2.40 -3.06 -7.69
CA THR A 120 -0.96 -3.28 -7.92
C THR A 120 -0.17 -3.59 -6.64
N ALA A 121 -0.69 -3.24 -5.47
CA ALA A 121 -0.11 -3.61 -4.19
C ALA A 121 -0.38 -5.08 -3.79
N LEU A 122 -1.30 -5.78 -4.49
CA LEU A 122 -1.73 -7.12 -4.12
C LEU A 122 -0.57 -8.12 -4.05
N ASP A 123 0.35 -8.09 -5.02
CA ASP A 123 1.50 -9.00 -5.09
C ASP A 123 2.41 -8.91 -3.87
N TYR A 124 2.46 -7.73 -3.25
CA TYR A 124 3.23 -7.50 -2.04
C TYR A 124 2.44 -7.76 -0.75
N LEU A 125 1.11 -7.64 -0.80
CA LEU A 125 0.24 -7.88 0.36
C LEU A 125 -0.07 -9.37 0.52
N ALA A 126 -0.29 -10.09 -0.58
CA ALA A 126 -0.72 -11.48 -0.56
C ALA A 126 0.22 -12.41 0.25
N PRO A 127 1.56 -12.38 0.07
CA PRO A 127 2.46 -13.26 0.82
C PRO A 127 2.40 -13.05 2.34
N TYR A 128 2.17 -11.80 2.77
CA TYR A 128 2.22 -11.41 4.18
C TYR A 128 0.83 -11.21 4.80
N ALA A 129 -0.24 -11.48 4.06
CA ALA A 129 -1.62 -11.30 4.52
C ALA A 129 -1.90 -12.15 5.77
N LYS A 130 -2.34 -11.48 6.85
CA LYS A 130 -2.72 -12.13 8.10
C LYS A 130 -4.11 -12.76 8.01
N TYR A 131 -5.05 -12.07 7.37
CA TYR A 131 -6.43 -12.51 7.24
C TYR A 131 -6.75 -12.80 5.77
N LYS A 132 -7.19 -14.03 5.51
CA LYS A 132 -7.44 -14.55 4.17
C LYS A 132 -8.87 -15.06 4.05
N VAL A 133 -9.44 -14.88 2.88
CA VAL A 133 -10.76 -15.38 2.52
C VAL A 133 -10.65 -16.13 1.21
N TRP A 134 -11.21 -17.34 1.12
CA TRP A 134 -11.26 -18.12 -0.10
C TRP A 134 -12.65 -18.12 -0.67
N VAL A 135 -12.74 -17.89 -1.96
CA VAL A 135 -13.98 -17.77 -2.72
C VAL A 135 -14.23 -19.04 -3.50
N LYS A 136 -15.49 -19.50 -3.53
CA LYS A 136 -15.89 -20.62 -4.37
C LYS A 136 -15.81 -20.26 -5.86
N PRO A 137 -15.47 -21.23 -6.77
CA PRO A 137 -15.31 -20.94 -8.21
C PRO A 137 -16.51 -20.23 -8.84
N GLY A 138 -17.74 -20.58 -8.44
CA GLY A 138 -18.95 -19.93 -8.97
C GLY A 138 -19.15 -18.47 -8.55
N ALA A 139 -18.40 -17.97 -7.56
CA ALA A 139 -18.47 -16.59 -7.09
C ALA A 139 -17.23 -15.75 -7.46
N GLU A 140 -16.18 -16.38 -7.96
CA GLU A 140 -14.95 -15.70 -8.38
C GLU A 140 -15.23 -14.65 -9.44
N GLN A 141 -15.96 -15.01 -10.48
CA GLN A 141 -16.32 -14.11 -11.56
C GLN A 141 -17.08 -12.88 -11.06
N SER A 142 -18.06 -13.09 -10.16
CA SER A 142 -18.81 -11.97 -9.57
C SER A 142 -17.91 -11.02 -8.78
N PHE A 143 -16.95 -11.55 -8.01
CA PHE A 143 -15.98 -10.75 -7.28
C PHE A 143 -15.06 -9.97 -8.22
N LEU A 144 -14.60 -10.58 -9.31
CA LEU A 144 -13.74 -9.96 -10.34
C LEU A 144 -14.47 -8.88 -11.18
N TYR A 145 -15.79 -8.80 -11.10
CA TYR A 145 -16.59 -7.69 -11.64
C TYR A 145 -16.82 -6.54 -10.66
N GLY A 146 -16.19 -6.60 -9.47
CA GLY A 146 -16.29 -5.55 -8.46
C GLY A 146 -17.44 -5.73 -7.46
N ASN A 147 -18.14 -6.86 -7.48
CA ASN A 147 -19.24 -7.12 -6.56
C ASN A 147 -18.74 -7.54 -5.18
N HIS A 148 -19.54 -7.23 -4.16
CA HIS A 148 -19.28 -7.69 -2.81
C HIS A 148 -19.42 -9.22 -2.70
N LEU A 149 -18.60 -9.84 -1.84
CA LEU A 149 -18.68 -11.27 -1.62
C LEU A 149 -19.85 -11.60 -0.69
N LEU A 150 -20.75 -12.46 -1.18
CA LEU A 150 -21.88 -12.99 -0.41
C LEU A 150 -21.46 -14.27 0.33
N LYS A 151 -22.24 -14.61 1.37
CA LYS A 151 -22.05 -15.86 2.14
C LYS A 151 -22.12 -17.11 1.26
N SER A 152 -23.00 -17.15 0.26
CA SER A 152 -23.12 -18.26 -0.70
C SER A 152 -21.83 -18.54 -1.46
N GLY A 153 -21.09 -17.48 -1.80
CA GLY A 153 -19.78 -17.56 -2.48
C GLY A 153 -18.59 -17.78 -1.56
N LEU A 154 -18.78 -17.70 -0.24
CA LEU A 154 -17.70 -17.93 0.72
C LEU A 154 -17.35 -19.41 0.77
N GLY A 155 -16.09 -19.76 0.48
CA GLY A 155 -15.55 -21.09 0.65
C GLY A 155 -14.95 -21.29 2.05
N ARG A 156 -13.98 -20.44 2.39
CA ARG A 156 -13.22 -20.52 3.63
C ARG A 156 -12.86 -19.11 4.12
N ILE A 157 -12.74 -18.93 5.43
CA ILE A 157 -12.31 -17.67 6.06
C ILE A 157 -11.35 -18.01 7.20
N THR A 158 -10.33 -17.18 7.39
CA THR A 158 -9.39 -17.29 8.51
C THR A 158 -10.12 -17.11 9.83
N GLU A 159 -9.73 -17.88 10.84
CA GLU A 159 -10.28 -17.75 12.19
C GLU A 159 -9.90 -16.41 12.81
N SER A 160 -10.73 -15.97 13.75
CA SER A 160 -10.52 -14.71 14.51
C SER A 160 -10.47 -13.44 13.66
N THR A 161 -11.09 -13.44 12.45
CA THR A 161 -11.24 -12.21 11.67
C THR A 161 -12.29 -11.31 12.33
N ALA A 162 -11.89 -10.10 12.70
CA ALA A 162 -12.79 -9.10 13.28
C ALA A 162 -13.61 -8.40 12.19
N GLN A 163 -14.71 -7.78 12.60
CA GLN A 163 -15.49 -6.91 11.71
C GLN A 163 -14.63 -5.71 11.27
N TYR A 164 -14.76 -5.31 10.03
CA TYR A 164 -14.01 -4.23 9.38
C TYR A 164 -12.49 -4.47 9.28
N GLN A 165 -12.05 -5.70 9.49
CA GLN A 165 -10.67 -6.11 9.27
C GLN A 165 -10.37 -6.20 7.77
N GLY A 166 -9.18 -5.74 7.35
CA GLY A 166 -8.68 -5.92 5.98
C GLY A 166 -8.40 -7.39 5.71
N VAL A 167 -8.91 -7.91 4.60
CA VAL A 167 -8.74 -9.31 4.18
C VAL A 167 -8.26 -9.37 2.74
N VAL A 168 -7.40 -10.33 2.44
CA VAL A 168 -7.01 -10.66 1.07
C VAL A 168 -7.86 -11.83 0.60
N VAL A 169 -8.41 -11.70 -0.60
CA VAL A 169 -9.33 -12.65 -1.21
C VAL A 169 -8.59 -13.55 -2.17
N TYR A 170 -8.72 -14.85 -1.97
CA TYR A 170 -8.10 -15.90 -2.77
C TYR A 170 -9.14 -16.77 -3.46
N SER A 171 -8.76 -17.38 -4.59
CA SER A 171 -9.48 -18.50 -5.16
C SER A 171 -9.28 -19.76 -4.30
N MET A 172 -10.04 -20.80 -4.57
CA MET A 172 -9.82 -22.12 -3.90
C MET A 172 -8.48 -22.78 -4.31
N ALA A 173 -7.81 -22.29 -5.35
CA ALA A 173 -6.48 -22.70 -5.79
C ALA A 173 -5.35 -21.83 -5.18
N ASP A 174 -5.63 -21.06 -4.12
CA ASP A 174 -4.69 -20.16 -3.46
C ASP A 174 -4.11 -19.04 -4.36
N VAL A 175 -4.82 -18.69 -5.44
CA VAL A 175 -4.46 -17.55 -6.28
C VAL A 175 -5.09 -16.28 -5.69
N PRO A 176 -4.32 -15.20 -5.45
CA PRO A 176 -4.87 -13.95 -4.94
C PRO A 176 -5.70 -13.25 -6.03
N LEU A 177 -6.97 -12.97 -5.72
CA LEU A 177 -7.92 -12.32 -6.62
C LEU A 177 -8.07 -10.82 -6.34
N GLY A 178 -7.79 -10.40 -5.11
CA GLY A 178 -7.96 -9.03 -4.70
C GLY A 178 -7.98 -8.88 -3.18
N PHE A 179 -8.48 -7.77 -2.73
CA PHE A 179 -8.61 -7.51 -1.31
C PHE A 179 -9.88 -6.72 -0.98
N GLY A 180 -10.29 -6.82 0.26
CA GLY A 180 -11.51 -6.17 0.75
C GLY A 180 -11.49 -5.97 2.25
N VAL A 181 -12.65 -5.71 2.80
CA VAL A 181 -12.87 -5.53 4.25
C VAL A 181 -13.94 -6.51 4.70
N ALA A 182 -13.69 -7.24 5.78
CA ALA A 182 -14.66 -8.16 6.37
C ALA A 182 -15.88 -7.37 6.86
N ALA A 183 -17.05 -7.69 6.34
CA ALA A 183 -18.30 -7.06 6.77
C ALA A 183 -18.75 -7.59 8.14
N ARG A 184 -18.36 -8.81 8.48
CA ARG A 184 -18.77 -9.53 9.68
C ARG A 184 -17.61 -10.33 10.26
N THR A 185 -17.72 -10.69 11.54
CA THR A 185 -16.77 -11.59 12.21
C THR A 185 -16.87 -13.01 11.65
N THR A 186 -15.80 -13.80 11.81
CA THR A 186 -15.81 -15.21 11.39
C THR A 186 -16.95 -16.01 12.00
N GLN A 187 -17.29 -15.74 13.27
CA GLN A 187 -18.39 -16.45 13.96
C GLN A 187 -19.75 -16.08 13.41
N GLU A 188 -19.99 -14.81 13.13
CA GLU A 188 -21.22 -14.33 12.51
C GLU A 188 -21.38 -14.87 11.10
N CYS A 189 -20.31 -14.95 10.31
CA CYS A 189 -20.34 -15.51 8.97
C CYS A 189 -20.87 -16.96 8.92
N ARG A 190 -20.76 -17.72 10.02
CA ARG A 190 -21.29 -19.09 10.09
C ARG A 190 -22.81 -19.14 10.19
N LYS A 191 -23.42 -18.11 10.81
CA LYS A 191 -24.86 -18.07 11.18
C LYS A 191 -25.72 -17.22 10.25
N VAL A 192 -25.10 -16.47 9.34
CA VAL A 192 -25.78 -15.49 8.48
C VAL A 192 -26.38 -16.15 7.24
N ASP A 193 -27.42 -15.50 6.69
CA ASP A 193 -28.10 -15.88 5.46
C ASP A 193 -27.14 -15.99 4.26
N PRO A 194 -27.40 -16.91 3.30
CA PRO A 194 -26.58 -17.07 2.09
C PRO A 194 -26.44 -15.78 1.25
N MET A 195 -27.42 -14.89 1.31
CA MET A 195 -27.43 -13.61 0.57
C MET A 195 -26.76 -12.45 1.30
N ALA A 196 -26.32 -12.66 2.55
CA ALA A 196 -25.66 -11.62 3.31
C ALA A 196 -24.23 -11.36 2.82
N ILE A 197 -23.86 -10.08 2.80
CA ILE A 197 -22.50 -9.65 2.46
C ILE A 197 -21.53 -10.06 3.57
N VAL A 198 -20.46 -10.73 3.19
CA VAL A 198 -19.38 -11.17 4.08
C VAL A 198 -18.14 -10.33 3.92
N VAL A 199 -17.80 -9.93 2.70
CA VAL A 199 -16.66 -9.07 2.41
C VAL A 199 -17.10 -7.92 1.52
N PHE A 200 -16.79 -6.71 1.95
CA PHE A 200 -16.88 -5.51 1.11
C PHE A 200 -15.69 -5.50 0.15
N HIS A 201 -15.99 -5.52 -1.14
CA HIS A 201 -14.99 -5.39 -2.19
C HIS A 201 -14.28 -4.04 -2.11
N GLN A 202 -12.97 -4.02 -2.30
CA GLN A 202 -12.16 -2.79 -2.43
C GLN A 202 -11.39 -2.71 -3.74
N ALA A 203 -10.70 -3.78 -4.11
CA ALA A 203 -9.98 -3.89 -5.36
C ALA A 203 -9.83 -5.36 -5.77
N ASP A 204 -9.79 -5.63 -7.06
CA ASP A 204 -9.62 -6.95 -7.66
C ASP A 204 -8.74 -6.90 -8.91
N ILE A 205 -8.20 -8.06 -9.30
CA ILE A 205 -7.32 -8.16 -10.49
C ILE A 205 -8.03 -7.84 -11.80
N GLY A 206 -9.36 -7.85 -11.86
CA GLY A 206 -10.12 -7.40 -13.03
C GLY A 206 -9.96 -5.90 -13.31
N GLU A 207 -9.50 -5.11 -12.31
CA GLU A 207 -9.17 -3.69 -12.51
C GLU A 207 -8.06 -3.49 -13.54
N TYR A 208 -7.13 -4.43 -13.70
CA TYR A 208 -6.10 -4.36 -14.73
C TYR A 208 -6.67 -4.27 -16.16
N ILE A 209 -7.87 -4.79 -16.36
CA ILE A 209 -8.55 -4.72 -17.65
C ILE A 209 -9.53 -3.55 -17.70
N ARG A 210 -10.30 -3.34 -16.61
CA ARG A 210 -11.35 -2.32 -16.58
C ARG A 210 -10.84 -0.89 -16.39
N HIS A 211 -9.69 -0.73 -15.75
CA HIS A 211 -9.16 0.57 -15.31
C HIS A 211 -7.65 0.71 -15.57
N GLU A 212 -7.16 0.14 -16.67
CA GLU A 212 -5.74 0.15 -17.03
C GLU A 212 -5.14 1.57 -17.00
N GLU A 213 -5.84 2.55 -17.57
CA GLU A 213 -5.40 3.95 -17.62
C GLU A 213 -5.19 4.59 -16.24
N THR A 214 -5.83 4.07 -15.20
CA THR A 214 -5.76 4.65 -13.85
C THR A 214 -4.70 3.99 -12.96
N LEU A 215 -4.13 2.88 -13.38
CA LEU A 215 -3.15 2.11 -12.62
C LEU A 215 -1.72 2.56 -12.87
N THR A 216 -1.47 3.20 -14.00
CA THR A 216 -0.16 3.77 -14.41
C THR A 216 0.01 5.22 -14.01
#